data_d55242cbc4792d23e86327b9e47846ff
#
_entry.id   d55242cbc4792d23e86327b9e47846ff
#
_cell.length_a   1.000
_cell.length_b   1.000
_cell.length_c   1.000
_cell.angle_alpha   90.00
_cell.angle_beta   90.00
_cell.angle_gamma   90.00
#
_symmetry.space_group_name_H-M   'P 1'
#
loop_
_entity.id
_entity.type
_entity.pdbx_description
1 polymer ?
#
loop_
_entity_poly.entity_id
_entity_poly.type
_entity_poly.pdbx_seq_one_letter_code
_entity_poly.pdbx_strand_id
1 'polypeptide(L)'
;YLKKLNNDSTSILYNKIDFNKIIIVGHSRGGEAVNLASRFNKLSTFPDNGNIKLGYDFNIIGIVTIAPTDYRYSRSYELENINYMSLQGSMDSDEESFFGIRQSNRISNDIDSLISVNILIEGANHSQFNTSWGNDDSGFPSKYLINSKGIIPDWLQRKILKFYLFNFIEYITGNNINADKVLKASKQYRVSERKNLKVLSQYQLGSRKIINDFEGDDLAI
;
A
#
# COMPACT_ATOMS: atom_id res chain seq x y z
N TYR A 1 9.82 -22.08 3.03
CA TYR A 1 9.23 -22.47 4.30
C TYR A 1 7.72 -22.67 4.19
N LEU A 2 6.93 -21.65 3.79
CA LEU A 2 5.46 -21.75 3.69
C LEU A 2 4.98 -22.86 2.72
N LYS A 3 5.65 -23.06 1.58
CA LYS A 3 5.33 -24.18 0.68
C LYS A 3 5.46 -25.53 1.41
N LYS A 4 6.51 -25.71 2.23
CA LYS A 4 6.70 -26.91 3.03
C LYS A 4 5.53 -27.12 4.00
N LEU A 5 5.16 -26.07 4.76
CA LEU A 5 4.05 -26.13 5.71
C LEU A 5 2.69 -26.40 5.03
N ASN A 6 2.48 -25.83 3.84
CA ASN A 6 1.25 -26.03 3.09
C ASN A 6 1.11 -27.47 2.55
N ASN A 7 2.22 -28.19 2.39
CA ASN A 7 2.24 -29.58 1.93
C ASN A 7 2.35 -30.60 3.07
N ASP A 8 2.55 -30.16 4.30
CA ASP A 8 2.68 -31.01 5.48
C ASP A 8 1.32 -31.23 6.12
N SER A 9 0.81 -32.46 6.09
CA SER A 9 -0.51 -32.83 6.64
C SER A 9 -0.64 -32.59 8.16
N THR A 10 0.48 -32.46 8.86
CA THR A 10 0.49 -32.16 10.31
C THR A 10 0.49 -30.65 10.60
N SER A 11 0.69 -29.83 9.59
CA SER A 11 0.71 -28.37 9.70
C SER A 11 -0.68 -27.77 9.77
N ILE A 12 -0.86 -26.75 10.63
CA ILE A 12 -2.07 -25.91 10.66
C ILE A 12 -2.33 -25.21 9.31
N LEU A 13 -1.30 -25.05 8.47
CA LEU A 13 -1.36 -24.42 7.15
C LEU A 13 -1.57 -25.42 6.01
N TYR A 14 -1.79 -26.71 6.30
CA TYR A 14 -1.97 -27.73 5.27
C TYR A 14 -3.10 -27.39 4.30
N ASN A 15 -2.78 -27.29 3.01
CA ASN A 15 -3.69 -26.90 1.92
C ASN A 15 -4.48 -25.60 2.14
N LYS A 16 -3.93 -24.64 2.94
CA LYS A 16 -4.60 -23.36 3.22
C LYS A 16 -4.00 -22.17 2.51
N ILE A 17 -2.87 -22.33 1.86
CA ILE A 17 -2.18 -21.21 1.18
C ILE A 17 -2.32 -21.39 -0.33
N ASP A 18 -2.93 -20.41 -0.98
CA ASP A 18 -2.95 -20.31 -2.43
C ASP A 18 -1.74 -19.50 -2.92
N PHE A 19 -0.72 -20.19 -3.40
CA PHE A 19 0.48 -19.55 -3.96
C PHE A 19 0.27 -18.89 -5.33
N ASN A 20 -0.92 -19.05 -5.93
CA ASN A 20 -1.28 -18.34 -7.15
C ASN A 20 -1.94 -16.98 -6.89
N LYS A 21 -2.21 -16.64 -5.62
CA LYS A 21 -2.90 -15.41 -5.23
C LYS A 21 -2.19 -14.74 -4.05
N ILE A 22 -0.91 -14.41 -4.21
CA ILE A 22 -0.13 -13.78 -3.14
C ILE A 22 -0.38 -12.28 -3.16
N ILE A 23 -0.71 -11.73 -1.99
CA ILE A 23 -0.80 -10.29 -1.76
C ILE A 23 0.19 -9.93 -0.66
N ILE A 24 1.02 -8.92 -0.91
CA ILE A 24 2.01 -8.46 0.05
C ILE A 24 1.62 -7.09 0.61
N VAL A 25 1.75 -6.95 1.92
CA VAL A 25 1.33 -5.75 2.66
C VAL A 25 2.49 -5.22 3.48
N GLY A 26 2.72 -3.92 3.43
CA GLY A 26 3.78 -3.27 4.21
C GLY A 26 3.36 -1.92 4.77
N HIS A 27 3.80 -1.62 6.00
CA HIS A 27 3.58 -0.35 6.68
C HIS A 27 4.90 0.41 6.81
N SER A 28 4.87 1.73 6.61
CA SER A 28 6.05 2.59 6.75
C SER A 28 7.18 2.11 5.82
N ARG A 29 8.39 1.90 6.31
CA ARG A 29 9.51 1.28 5.56
C ARG A 29 9.16 -0.07 4.94
N GLY A 30 8.24 -0.81 5.59
CA GLY A 30 7.70 -2.04 5.03
C GLY A 30 6.89 -1.80 3.75
N GLY A 31 6.24 -0.63 3.60
CA GLY A 31 5.54 -0.24 2.38
C GLY A 31 6.48 -0.08 1.18
N GLU A 32 7.64 0.54 1.35
CA GLU A 32 8.68 0.57 0.32
C GLU A 32 9.26 -0.83 0.07
N ALA A 33 9.50 -1.58 1.14
CA ALA A 33 10.09 -2.91 1.05
C ALA A 33 9.24 -3.91 0.25
N VAL A 34 7.89 -3.86 0.35
CA VAL A 34 7.03 -4.76 -0.44
C VAL A 34 7.04 -4.42 -1.93
N ASN A 35 7.19 -3.14 -2.29
CA ASN A 35 7.39 -2.74 -3.69
C ASN A 35 8.71 -3.30 -4.23
N LEU A 36 9.80 -3.14 -3.48
CA LEU A 36 11.11 -3.70 -3.84
C LEU A 36 11.06 -5.23 -3.91
N ALA A 37 10.39 -5.89 -2.96
CA ALA A 37 10.23 -7.33 -2.97
C ALA A 37 9.48 -7.81 -4.21
N SER A 38 8.42 -7.09 -4.64
CA SER A 38 7.70 -7.40 -5.88
C SER A 38 8.61 -7.23 -7.10
N ARG A 39 9.41 -6.17 -7.16
CA ARG A 39 10.38 -5.97 -8.25
C ARG A 39 11.44 -7.08 -8.27
N PHE A 40 12.05 -7.37 -7.12
CA PHE A 40 13.09 -8.40 -7.02
C PHE A 40 12.57 -9.81 -7.29
N ASN A 41 11.29 -10.06 -7.03
CA ASN A 41 10.63 -11.32 -7.36
C ASN A 41 10.69 -11.65 -8.87
N LYS A 42 10.83 -10.64 -9.73
CA LYS A 42 10.91 -10.78 -11.19
C LYS A 42 12.35 -10.78 -11.71
N LEU A 43 13.35 -10.58 -10.85
CA LEU A 43 14.76 -10.51 -11.25
C LEU A 43 15.45 -11.86 -11.01
N SER A 44 16.35 -12.21 -11.92
CA SER A 44 17.21 -13.40 -11.78
C SER A 44 18.38 -13.18 -10.81
N THR A 45 18.80 -11.91 -10.66
CA THR A 45 19.93 -11.53 -9.80
C THR A 45 19.64 -10.22 -9.07
N PHE A 46 20.29 -10.05 -7.91
CA PHE A 46 20.21 -8.80 -7.16
C PHE A 46 20.91 -7.66 -7.91
N PRO A 47 20.27 -6.49 -8.10
CA PRO A 47 20.80 -5.41 -8.95
C PRO A 47 22.17 -4.88 -8.54
N ASP A 48 22.45 -4.84 -7.24
CA ASP A 48 23.71 -4.30 -6.70
C ASP A 48 24.80 -5.35 -6.56
N ASN A 49 24.47 -6.65 -6.74
CA ASN A 49 25.44 -7.74 -6.71
C ASN A 49 24.94 -8.92 -7.56
N GLY A 50 25.38 -9.01 -8.80
CA GLY A 50 25.02 -10.07 -9.75
C GLY A 50 25.37 -11.51 -9.32
N ASN A 51 26.20 -11.67 -8.29
CA ASN A 51 26.52 -12.99 -7.72
C ASN A 51 25.36 -13.53 -6.84
N ILE A 52 24.48 -12.65 -6.37
CA ILE A 52 23.32 -13.05 -5.58
C ILE A 52 22.19 -13.41 -6.55
N LYS A 53 21.83 -14.71 -6.59
CA LYS A 53 20.72 -15.21 -7.39
C LYS A 53 19.41 -15.01 -6.62
N LEU A 54 18.39 -14.48 -7.29
CA LEU A 54 17.04 -14.30 -6.77
C LEU A 54 16.14 -15.46 -7.22
N GLY A 55 15.53 -15.40 -8.36
CA GLY A 55 14.79 -16.53 -8.96
C GLY A 55 13.59 -16.99 -8.13
N TYR A 56 12.88 -16.07 -7.50
CA TYR A 56 11.73 -16.40 -6.62
C TYR A 56 10.46 -16.69 -7.41
N ASP A 57 10.14 -15.89 -8.38
CA ASP A 57 8.98 -16.00 -9.29
C ASP A 57 7.65 -16.42 -8.60
N PHE A 58 7.32 -15.77 -7.49
CA PHE A 58 6.03 -15.93 -6.84
C PHE A 58 4.95 -15.20 -7.62
N ASN A 59 3.73 -15.75 -7.67
CA ASN A 59 2.61 -15.06 -8.28
C ASN A 59 2.02 -14.00 -7.32
N ILE A 60 2.65 -12.84 -7.28
CA ILE A 60 2.18 -11.67 -6.51
C ILE A 60 1.15 -10.95 -7.37
N ILE A 61 -0.12 -10.99 -6.95
CA ILE A 61 -1.25 -10.38 -7.67
C ILE A 61 -1.62 -8.99 -7.15
N GLY A 62 -1.10 -8.60 -5.99
CA GLY A 62 -1.39 -7.29 -5.39
C GLY A 62 -0.38 -6.85 -4.35
N ILE A 63 -0.22 -5.54 -4.26
CA ILE A 63 0.61 -4.85 -3.28
C ILE A 63 -0.26 -3.88 -2.51
N VAL A 64 -0.10 -3.85 -1.19
CA VAL A 64 -0.72 -2.85 -0.32
C VAL A 64 0.34 -2.16 0.50
N THR A 65 0.38 -0.83 0.40
CA THR A 65 1.28 0.01 1.17
C THR A 65 0.48 0.90 2.13
N ILE A 66 0.92 0.96 3.38
CA ILE A 66 0.27 1.73 4.44
C ILE A 66 1.28 2.75 4.94
N ALA A 67 0.98 4.03 4.74
CA ALA A 67 1.88 5.14 5.11
C ALA A 67 3.36 4.85 4.72
N PRO A 68 3.64 4.54 3.43
CA PRO A 68 4.94 4.03 3.01
C PRO A 68 6.00 5.12 2.97
N THR A 69 7.27 4.76 3.17
CA THR A 69 8.43 5.53 2.70
C THR A 69 8.63 5.34 1.19
N ASP A 70 9.43 6.22 0.55
CA ASP A 70 9.83 6.10 -0.86
C ASP A 70 11.19 6.76 -1.12
N TYR A 71 12.10 6.64 -0.18
CA TYR A 71 13.41 7.30 -0.24
C TYR A 71 14.54 6.50 0.43
N ARG A 72 14.24 5.30 0.91
CA ARG A 72 15.23 4.46 1.59
C ARG A 72 16.11 3.69 0.62
N TYR A 73 15.55 3.36 -0.55
CA TYR A 73 16.31 2.71 -1.61
C TYR A 73 16.82 3.74 -2.61
N SER A 74 18.11 3.67 -2.95
CA SER A 74 18.82 4.69 -3.74
C SER A 74 18.51 4.67 -5.24
N ARG A 75 17.77 3.66 -5.72
CA ARG A 75 17.41 3.52 -7.13
C ARG A 75 15.92 3.63 -7.32
N SER A 76 15.49 4.35 -8.36
CA SER A 76 14.13 4.25 -8.83
C SER A 76 13.84 2.85 -9.36
N TYR A 77 12.62 2.40 -9.20
CA TYR A 77 12.14 1.12 -9.72
C TYR A 77 10.73 1.30 -10.27
N GLU A 78 10.44 0.55 -11.29
CA GLU A 78 9.12 0.47 -11.90
C GLU A 78 8.52 -0.89 -11.61
N LEU A 79 7.22 -0.93 -11.45
CA LEU A 79 6.42 -2.14 -11.33
C LEU A 79 5.52 -2.25 -12.55
N GLU A 80 5.28 -3.47 -12.99
CA GLU A 80 4.48 -3.76 -14.16
C GLU A 80 3.39 -4.76 -13.84
N ASN A 81 2.21 -4.51 -14.39
CA ASN A 81 1.09 -5.45 -14.36
C ASN A 81 0.77 -6.00 -12.97
N ILE A 82 0.53 -5.07 -12.02
CA ILE A 82 0.24 -5.38 -10.63
C ILE A 82 -0.93 -4.55 -10.07
N ASN A 83 -1.81 -5.16 -9.30
CA ASN A 83 -2.78 -4.39 -8.52
C ASN A 83 -2.09 -3.71 -7.35
N TYR A 84 -2.42 -2.46 -7.13
CA TYR A 84 -1.78 -1.65 -6.10
C TYR A 84 -2.81 -0.89 -5.27
N MET A 85 -2.61 -0.86 -3.96
CA MET A 85 -3.33 0.02 -3.07
C MET A 85 -2.39 0.70 -2.09
N SER A 86 -2.54 2.02 -1.93
CA SER A 86 -1.88 2.80 -0.90
C SER A 86 -2.91 3.42 0.04
N LEU A 87 -2.64 3.39 1.34
CA LEU A 87 -3.42 4.12 2.35
C LEU A 87 -2.50 5.05 3.12
N GLN A 88 -2.94 6.29 3.33
CA GLN A 88 -2.17 7.30 4.07
C GLN A 88 -3.08 8.16 4.94
N GLY A 89 -2.54 8.64 6.05
CA GLY A 89 -3.19 9.59 6.94
C GLY A 89 -2.89 11.04 6.58
N SER A 90 -3.87 11.93 6.75
CA SER A 90 -3.62 13.38 6.56
C SER A 90 -2.92 14.05 7.75
N MET A 91 -2.78 13.34 8.87
CA MET A 91 -2.10 13.79 10.09
C MET A 91 -0.86 12.94 10.37
N ASP A 92 -0.31 12.30 9.32
CA ASP A 92 0.94 11.57 9.40
C ASP A 92 2.08 12.57 9.60
N SER A 93 2.77 12.47 10.73
CA SER A 93 3.90 13.34 11.08
C SER A 93 5.25 12.62 11.08
N ASP A 94 5.26 11.34 10.72
CA ASP A 94 6.48 10.58 10.45
C ASP A 94 6.85 10.63 8.97
N GLU A 95 5.84 10.54 8.08
CA GLU A 95 6.01 10.64 6.63
C GLU A 95 5.30 11.89 6.08
N GLU A 96 6.08 12.94 5.83
CA GLU A 96 5.59 14.28 5.47
C GLU A 96 5.03 14.38 4.03
N SER A 97 5.10 13.31 3.24
CA SER A 97 4.69 13.30 1.83
C SER A 97 3.82 12.10 1.48
N PHE A 98 3.06 12.22 0.38
CA PHE A 98 2.20 11.14 -0.13
C PHE A 98 3.01 10.15 -0.97
N PHE A 99 3.98 9.48 -0.35
CA PHE A 99 4.90 8.57 -1.02
C PHE A 99 4.20 7.38 -1.69
N GLY A 100 3.05 6.96 -1.18
CA GLY A 100 2.25 5.92 -1.82
C GLY A 100 1.77 6.31 -3.22
N ILE A 101 1.43 7.58 -3.45
CA ILE A 101 1.06 8.09 -4.78
C ILE A 101 2.28 8.12 -5.70
N ARG A 102 3.45 8.50 -5.21
CA ARG A 102 4.70 8.45 -6.00
C ARG A 102 5.01 7.04 -6.45
N GLN A 103 4.86 6.05 -5.56
CA GLN A 103 5.03 4.65 -5.91
C GLN A 103 4.00 4.19 -6.95
N SER A 104 2.73 4.57 -6.77
CA SER A 104 1.64 4.29 -7.71
C SER A 104 1.91 4.84 -9.12
N ASN A 105 2.50 6.02 -9.22
CA ASN A 105 2.82 6.66 -10.51
C ASN A 105 3.94 5.93 -11.29
N ARG A 106 4.73 5.09 -10.63
CA ARG A 106 5.75 4.24 -11.26
C ARG A 106 5.25 2.83 -11.60
N ILE A 107 3.94 2.65 -11.64
CA ILE A 107 3.33 1.37 -12.03
C ILE A 107 2.80 1.50 -13.46
N SER A 108 3.30 0.65 -14.35
CA SER A 108 2.82 0.51 -15.72
C SER A 108 1.94 -0.72 -15.81
N ASN A 109 0.67 -0.53 -16.14
CA ASN A 109 -0.29 -1.62 -16.31
C ASN A 109 -0.85 -1.58 -17.73
N ASP A 110 -0.67 -2.67 -18.48
CA ASP A 110 -1.22 -2.86 -19.84
C ASP A 110 -2.54 -3.66 -19.81
N ILE A 111 -2.95 -4.13 -18.65
CA ILE A 111 -4.15 -4.97 -18.46
C ILE A 111 -5.26 -4.14 -17.82
N ASP A 112 -6.38 -3.99 -18.53
CA ASP A 112 -7.50 -3.13 -18.11
C ASP A 112 -8.15 -3.51 -16.78
N SER A 113 -8.07 -4.77 -16.37
CA SER A 113 -8.66 -5.24 -15.11
C SER A 113 -7.81 -4.95 -13.88
N LEU A 114 -6.55 -4.53 -14.05
CA LEU A 114 -5.69 -4.16 -12.94
C LEU A 114 -6.04 -2.77 -12.43
N ILE A 115 -5.87 -2.56 -11.15
CA ILE A 115 -6.22 -1.31 -10.47
C ILE A 115 -5.06 -0.73 -9.67
N SER A 116 -4.98 0.59 -9.64
CA SER A 116 -4.20 1.36 -8.66
C SER A 116 -5.12 2.27 -7.87
N VAL A 117 -5.06 2.18 -6.55
CA VAL A 117 -5.94 2.91 -5.64
C VAL A 117 -5.12 3.61 -4.57
N ASN A 118 -5.28 4.92 -4.44
CA ASN A 118 -4.66 5.69 -3.36
C ASN A 118 -5.74 6.25 -2.46
N ILE A 119 -5.69 5.92 -1.18
CA ILE A 119 -6.68 6.29 -0.16
C ILE A 119 -6.05 7.24 0.84
N LEU A 120 -6.61 8.45 0.95
CA LEU A 120 -6.25 9.41 1.98
C LEU A 120 -7.34 9.46 3.05
N ILE A 121 -6.96 9.21 4.30
CA ILE A 121 -7.86 9.20 5.45
C ILE A 121 -7.64 10.47 6.27
N GLU A 122 -8.66 11.35 6.31
CA GLU A 122 -8.61 12.58 7.11
C GLU A 122 -8.45 12.24 8.59
N GLY A 123 -7.51 12.91 9.25
CA GLY A 123 -7.26 12.74 10.67
C GLY A 123 -6.56 11.43 11.07
N ALA A 124 -6.21 10.57 10.13
CA ALA A 124 -5.36 9.43 10.43
C ALA A 124 -3.90 9.86 10.56
N ASN A 125 -3.16 9.23 11.46
CA ASN A 125 -1.73 9.43 11.66
C ASN A 125 -0.94 8.17 11.28
N HIS A 126 0.39 8.21 11.42
CA HIS A 126 1.27 7.10 11.05
C HIS A 126 1.11 5.88 11.97
N SER A 127 1.25 6.12 13.26
CA SER A 127 1.42 5.07 14.27
C SER A 127 0.17 4.22 14.50
N GLN A 128 -1.03 4.82 14.41
CA GLN A 128 -2.28 4.13 14.75
C GLN A 128 -2.77 3.12 13.70
N PHE A 129 -2.05 2.95 12.58
CA PHE A 129 -2.33 1.85 11.65
C PHE A 129 -1.99 0.47 12.24
N ASN A 130 -1.20 0.44 13.31
CA ASN A 130 -0.95 -0.78 14.08
C ASN A 130 -1.31 -0.59 15.57
N THR A 131 -1.20 -1.64 16.36
CA THR A 131 -1.59 -1.65 17.78
C THR A 131 -0.42 -1.47 18.74
N SER A 132 0.81 -1.44 18.24
CA SER A 132 2.02 -1.51 19.07
C SER A 132 2.73 -0.16 19.21
N TRP A 133 2.54 0.78 18.29
CA TRP A 133 3.32 2.03 18.24
C TRP A 133 2.70 3.18 19.02
N GLY A 134 1.48 3.01 19.54
CA GLY A 134 0.78 4.05 20.29
C GLY A 134 0.10 5.09 19.42
N ASN A 135 -0.10 6.29 19.97
CA ASN A 135 -0.90 7.34 19.34
C ASN A 135 -0.05 8.51 18.79
N ASP A 136 1.24 8.53 19.09
CA ASP A 136 2.14 9.63 18.72
C ASP A 136 3.12 9.15 17.65
N ASP A 137 3.20 9.89 16.55
CA ASP A 137 4.15 9.63 15.46
C ASP A 137 5.53 10.17 15.79
N SER A 138 5.61 11.14 16.71
CA SER A 138 6.84 11.80 17.09
C SER A 138 7.25 11.47 18.53
N GLY A 139 8.54 11.21 18.71
CA GLY A 139 9.13 11.03 20.03
C GLY A 139 9.24 12.35 20.84
N PHE A 140 9.70 12.24 22.08
CA PHE A 140 10.06 13.41 22.91
C PHE A 140 11.26 14.16 22.26
N PRO A 141 11.27 15.52 22.25
CA PRO A 141 10.23 16.45 22.72
C PRO A 141 9.20 16.84 21.66
N SER A 142 9.36 16.45 20.39
CA SER A 142 8.58 16.91 19.23
C SER A 142 7.08 16.67 19.38
N LYS A 143 6.67 15.63 20.08
CA LYS A 143 5.26 15.30 20.33
C LYS A 143 4.47 16.45 20.98
N TYR A 144 5.11 17.34 21.73
CA TYR A 144 4.45 18.50 22.35
C TYR A 144 4.23 19.66 21.41
N LEU A 145 4.89 19.67 20.25
CA LEU A 145 4.77 20.70 19.23
C LEU A 145 3.72 20.36 18.18
N ILE A 146 3.27 19.11 18.14
CA ILE A 146 2.31 18.62 17.15
C ILE A 146 0.88 18.77 17.67
N ASN A 147 0.01 19.37 16.85
CA ASN A 147 -1.41 19.47 17.16
C ASN A 147 -2.14 18.13 16.90
N SER A 148 -2.24 17.32 17.93
CA SER A 148 -2.92 16.01 17.85
C SER A 148 -4.46 16.06 17.91
N LYS A 149 -5.07 17.26 18.08
CA LYS A 149 -6.55 17.40 18.23
C LYS A 149 -7.34 16.93 17.02
N GLY A 150 -6.71 16.86 15.84
CA GLY A 150 -7.34 16.38 14.60
C GLY A 150 -7.28 14.86 14.42
N ILE A 151 -6.48 14.16 15.21
CA ILE A 151 -6.27 12.71 15.06
C ILE A 151 -7.54 11.96 15.46
N ILE A 152 -7.95 11.03 14.59
CA ILE A 152 -9.11 10.17 14.84
C ILE A 152 -8.75 9.03 15.81
N PRO A 153 -9.74 8.42 16.49
CA PRO A 153 -9.46 7.27 17.35
C PRO A 153 -8.82 6.12 16.58
N ASP A 154 -7.88 5.45 17.21
CA ASP A 154 -7.08 4.35 16.66
C ASP A 154 -7.94 3.18 16.13
N TRP A 155 -9.00 2.81 16.87
CA TRP A 155 -9.94 1.77 16.44
C TRP A 155 -10.66 2.14 15.14
N LEU A 156 -10.99 3.45 14.95
CA LEU A 156 -11.67 3.94 13.74
C LEU A 156 -10.71 3.91 12.55
N GLN A 157 -9.46 4.38 12.74
CA GLN A 157 -8.42 4.33 11.71
C GLN A 157 -8.20 2.90 11.22
N ARG A 158 -8.03 1.95 12.14
CA ARG A 158 -7.88 0.53 11.79
C ARG A 158 -9.14 -0.10 11.19
N LYS A 159 -10.32 0.36 11.58
CA LYS A 159 -11.58 -0.08 10.95
C LYS A 159 -11.67 0.35 9.49
N ILE A 160 -11.28 1.60 9.20
CA ILE A 160 -11.23 2.13 7.83
C ILE A 160 -10.18 1.36 7.01
N LEU A 161 -8.96 1.17 7.55
CA LEU A 161 -7.93 0.36 6.90
C LEU A 161 -8.47 -1.03 6.54
N LYS A 162 -9.05 -1.75 7.49
CA LYS A 162 -9.60 -3.09 7.26
C LYS A 162 -10.70 -3.10 6.20
N PHE A 163 -11.54 -2.08 6.19
CA PHE A 163 -12.63 -1.97 5.22
C PHE A 163 -12.09 -1.83 3.79
N TYR A 164 -11.13 -0.94 3.55
CA TYR A 164 -10.54 -0.77 2.22
C TYR A 164 -9.68 -1.97 1.81
N LEU A 165 -8.89 -2.50 2.74
CA LEU A 165 -8.08 -3.71 2.50
C LEU A 165 -8.95 -4.91 2.11
N PHE A 166 -10.05 -5.14 2.83
CA PHE A 166 -10.99 -6.20 2.50
C PHE A 166 -11.57 -6.05 1.09
N ASN A 167 -12.07 -4.86 0.74
CA ASN A 167 -12.64 -4.62 -0.58
C ASN A 167 -11.61 -4.73 -1.70
N PHE A 168 -10.37 -4.33 -1.46
CA PHE A 168 -9.28 -4.51 -2.41
C PHE A 168 -9.00 -6.00 -2.66
N ILE A 169 -8.85 -6.78 -1.59
CA ILE A 169 -8.63 -8.23 -1.69
C ILE A 169 -9.78 -8.90 -2.43
N GLU A 170 -11.03 -8.63 -2.04
CA GLU A 170 -12.23 -9.19 -2.68
C GLU A 170 -12.27 -8.90 -4.18
N TYR A 171 -11.91 -7.68 -4.58
CA TYR A 171 -11.89 -7.31 -5.99
C TYR A 171 -10.78 -8.05 -6.76
N ILE A 172 -9.52 -7.98 -6.31
CA ILE A 172 -8.38 -8.52 -7.07
C ILE A 172 -8.32 -10.06 -7.06
N THR A 173 -8.99 -10.71 -6.09
CA THR A 173 -9.13 -12.17 -6.08
C THR A 173 -10.32 -12.68 -6.91
N GLY A 174 -11.16 -11.76 -7.40
CA GLY A 174 -12.35 -12.08 -8.19
C GLY A 174 -13.55 -12.55 -7.36
N ASN A 175 -13.49 -12.45 -6.03
CA ASN A 175 -14.59 -12.88 -5.15
C ASN A 175 -15.79 -11.93 -5.23
N ASN A 176 -15.53 -10.60 -5.35
CA ASN A 176 -16.57 -9.60 -5.45
C ASN A 176 -16.16 -8.47 -6.39
N ILE A 177 -16.60 -8.53 -7.64
CA ILE A 177 -16.31 -7.50 -8.65
C ILE A 177 -16.93 -6.14 -8.32
N ASN A 178 -18.01 -6.09 -7.53
CA ASN A 178 -18.63 -4.84 -7.12
C ASN A 178 -17.87 -4.12 -5.99
N ALA A 179 -16.84 -4.73 -5.41
CA ALA A 179 -15.99 -4.09 -4.41
C ALA A 179 -15.24 -2.87 -4.98
N ASP A 180 -15.05 -2.78 -6.30
CA ASP A 180 -14.48 -1.63 -6.99
C ASP A 180 -15.29 -0.33 -6.76
N LYS A 181 -16.61 -0.42 -6.63
CA LYS A 181 -17.47 0.73 -6.31
C LYS A 181 -17.11 1.38 -4.98
N VAL A 182 -16.66 0.58 -4.02
CA VAL A 182 -16.16 1.07 -2.74
C VAL A 182 -14.82 1.78 -2.91
N LEU A 183 -13.94 1.19 -3.71
CA LEU A 183 -12.58 1.69 -3.94
C LEU A 183 -12.58 2.99 -4.77
N LYS A 184 -13.54 3.13 -5.69
CA LYS A 184 -13.71 4.33 -6.53
C LYS A 184 -14.27 5.53 -5.78
N ALA A 185 -15.08 5.29 -4.75
CA ALA A 185 -15.85 6.35 -4.10
C ALA A 185 -15.08 7.02 -2.97
N SER A 186 -14.84 8.32 -3.10
CA SER A 186 -14.54 9.15 -1.93
C SER A 186 -15.76 9.18 -1.01
N LYS A 187 -15.54 9.01 0.27
CA LYS A 187 -16.61 8.86 1.26
C LYS A 187 -16.50 9.88 2.37
N GLN A 188 -17.66 10.25 2.90
CA GLN A 188 -17.76 11.03 4.11
C GLN A 188 -18.45 10.18 5.18
N TYR A 189 -17.78 9.99 6.31
CA TYR A 189 -18.29 9.23 7.43
C TYR A 189 -18.71 10.17 8.55
N ARG A 190 -19.90 9.99 9.10
CA ARG A 190 -20.33 10.71 10.29
C ARG A 190 -19.68 10.05 11.52
N VAL A 191 -18.80 10.76 12.17
CA VAL A 191 -18.07 10.26 13.37
C VAL A 191 -18.79 10.68 14.64
N SER A 192 -19.39 11.87 14.64
CA SER A 192 -20.21 12.42 15.72
C SER A 192 -21.19 13.44 15.17
N GLU A 193 -22.09 14.00 16.01
CA GLU A 193 -23.04 15.03 15.58
C GLU A 193 -22.38 16.27 14.97
N ARG A 194 -21.10 16.53 15.29
CA ARG A 194 -20.35 17.73 14.88
C ARG A 194 -19.13 17.44 14.01
N LYS A 195 -18.81 16.17 13.73
CA LYS A 195 -17.60 15.82 12.99
C LYS A 195 -17.90 14.78 11.91
N ASN A 196 -17.69 15.20 10.66
CA ASN A 196 -17.60 14.30 9.51
C ASN A 196 -16.13 14.01 9.23
N LEU A 197 -15.85 12.77 8.88
CA LEU A 197 -14.54 12.31 8.44
C LEU A 197 -14.58 12.10 6.93
N LYS A 198 -13.61 12.64 6.21
CA LYS A 198 -13.47 12.41 4.77
C LYS A 198 -12.44 11.30 4.53
N VAL A 199 -12.78 10.44 3.59
CA VAL A 199 -11.84 9.51 3.00
C VAL A 199 -11.85 9.74 1.50
N LEU A 200 -10.73 10.18 0.97
CA LEU A 200 -10.56 10.46 -0.45
C LEU A 200 -9.98 9.23 -1.14
N SER A 201 -10.47 8.95 -2.32
CA SER A 201 -9.97 7.87 -3.16
C SER A 201 -9.58 8.41 -4.52
N GLN A 202 -8.37 8.10 -4.93
CA GLN A 202 -7.89 8.20 -6.29
C GLN A 202 -7.83 6.79 -6.87
N TYR A 203 -8.62 6.51 -7.89
CA TYR A 203 -8.74 5.20 -8.51
C TYR A 203 -8.33 5.25 -9.97
N GLN A 204 -7.54 4.29 -10.42
CA GLN A 204 -7.10 4.15 -11.79
C GLN A 204 -7.28 2.71 -12.27
N LEU A 205 -7.74 2.56 -13.52
CA LEU A 205 -7.68 1.29 -14.26
C LEU A 205 -6.35 1.16 -15.00
N GLY A 206 -5.94 -0.07 -15.29
CA GLY A 206 -4.63 -0.41 -15.79
C GLY A 206 -4.20 0.25 -17.10
N SER A 207 -5.12 0.45 -18.06
CA SER A 207 -4.79 1.00 -19.38
C SER A 207 -4.60 2.53 -19.43
N ARG A 208 -4.15 3.14 -18.34
CA ARG A 208 -3.84 4.56 -18.31
C ARG A 208 -2.69 4.88 -19.25
N LYS A 209 -2.96 5.69 -20.27
CA LYS A 209 -1.92 6.37 -21.05
C LYS A 209 -1.65 7.74 -20.42
N ILE A 210 -0.43 7.95 -19.92
CA ILE A 210 0.05 9.29 -19.56
C ILE A 210 0.34 9.99 -20.88
N ILE A 211 -0.45 11.03 -21.19
CA ILE A 211 -0.26 11.85 -22.39
C ILE A 211 0.86 12.87 -22.15
N ASN A 212 0.87 13.46 -20.98
CA ASN A 212 1.93 14.33 -20.47
C ASN A 212 1.78 14.40 -18.94
N ASP A 213 2.83 14.13 -18.20
CA ASP A 213 2.83 14.20 -16.73
C ASP A 213 3.34 15.55 -16.22
N PHE A 214 3.87 16.41 -17.11
CA PHE A 214 4.50 17.70 -16.78
C PHE A 214 5.63 17.60 -15.73
N GLU A 215 5.94 16.38 -15.28
CA GLU A 215 7.00 16.06 -14.32
C GLU A 215 8.27 15.57 -15.03
N GLY A 216 8.14 15.34 -16.35
CA GLY A 216 9.22 14.82 -17.18
C GLY A 216 10.27 15.87 -17.59
N ASP A 217 10.26 17.05 -16.99
CA ASP A 217 11.34 18.03 -17.10
C ASP A 217 12.53 17.71 -16.19
N ASP A 218 12.86 16.47 -16.01
CA ASP A 218 14.25 16.07 -15.79
C ASP A 218 15.03 16.35 -17.07
N LEU A 219 15.08 17.64 -17.42
CA LEU A 219 16.13 18.14 -18.26
C LEU A 219 17.44 17.81 -17.55
N ALA A 220 17.99 16.67 -17.89
CA ALA A 220 19.38 16.38 -17.64
C ALA A 220 20.19 17.56 -18.17
N ILE A 221 20.63 18.42 -17.28
CA ILE A 221 21.68 19.39 -17.50
C ILE A 221 22.99 18.69 -17.20
#